data_db592649551164e1e5019d564e5d7260
#
_entry.id   db592649551164e1e5019d564e5d7260
#
_cell.length_a   1.000
_cell.length_b   1.000
_cell.length_c   1.000
_cell.angle_alpha   90.00
_cell.angle_beta   90.00
_cell.angle_gamma   90.00
#
_symmetry.space_group_name_H-M   'P 1'
#
loop_
_entity.id
_entity.type
_entity.pdbx_description
1 polymer ?
#
loop_
_entity_poly.entity_id
_entity_poly.type
_entity_poly.pdbx_seq_one_letter_code
_entity_poly.pdbx_strand_id
1 'polypeptide(L)'
;LRLEPIASGLEQPVYVTAAPGDDSRLFVVEKPGRVRLIVGGELRDEPFLDITDRVADDVEEMGLLGLAFHPNYRNNRLFYVRYSSDPQAGTNPAHTELLAEYVQRADDPDHAETDERRILGVAKPEGNHNGGNLQFGPDGFLYVGMGDGGGGRDQHGSSGNGQALDTLLGKLLRLDVNGRGAGPDAQYAVPAGNLSERQPLALPEIWSLGLRNPWRFSFDACTGDLYIGDVGQEAREEVDFQPAGAVAGANYGWRLMEGENCFDPGTGCDPGVEGLTLPVASYGRDAGQAITGGYVYRGQALPGLRGAYLYADYESAAFFALRLGAGGVGGTPVDITENINPGRATSHVASFGQDNAGEVYVVSFDGQVSRIDPE
;
A
#
# COMPACT_ATOMS: atom_id res chain seq x y z
N LEU A 1 16.26 -8.61 -18.67
CA LEU A 1 15.37 -7.57 -18.15
C LEU A 1 16.17 -6.30 -17.89
N ARG A 2 15.51 -5.14 -17.92
CA ARG A 2 16.12 -3.87 -17.54
C ARG A 2 15.09 -2.92 -16.92
N LEU A 3 15.57 -1.97 -16.13
CA LEU A 3 14.82 -0.81 -15.70
C LEU A 3 15.00 0.31 -16.74
N GLU A 4 13.97 0.56 -17.54
CA GLU A 4 13.95 1.65 -18.52
C GLU A 4 13.48 2.94 -17.85
N PRO A 5 14.31 3.98 -17.71
CA PRO A 5 13.91 5.24 -17.08
C PRO A 5 12.79 5.91 -17.86
N ILE A 6 11.70 6.28 -17.14
CA ILE A 6 10.55 6.98 -17.70
C ILE A 6 10.55 8.45 -17.26
N ALA A 7 10.92 8.71 -16.00
CA ALA A 7 11.06 10.07 -15.47
C ALA A 7 12.15 10.14 -14.42
N SER A 8 12.75 11.31 -14.27
CA SER A 8 13.75 11.62 -13.24
C SER A 8 13.57 13.07 -12.74
N GLY A 9 14.25 13.41 -11.65
CA GLY A 9 14.14 14.73 -11.03
C GLY A 9 12.86 14.93 -10.21
N LEU A 10 12.24 13.82 -9.81
CA LEU A 10 11.12 13.83 -8.87
C LEU A 10 11.62 14.03 -7.42
N GLU A 11 10.79 14.60 -6.57
CA GLU A 11 11.11 14.85 -5.16
C GLU A 11 10.56 13.73 -4.28
N GLN A 12 11.43 12.82 -3.81
CA GLN A 12 11.04 11.71 -2.94
C GLN A 12 9.78 10.97 -3.43
N PRO A 13 9.77 10.43 -4.66
CA PRO A 13 8.59 9.75 -5.17
C PRO A 13 8.36 8.44 -4.42
N VAL A 14 7.10 8.17 -4.06
CA VAL A 14 6.71 7.01 -3.25
C VAL A 14 5.63 6.14 -3.89
N TYR A 15 5.05 6.54 -5.02
CA TYR A 15 4.08 5.72 -5.73
C TYR A 15 3.89 6.19 -7.18
N VAL A 16 3.48 5.27 -8.06
CA VAL A 16 3.07 5.57 -9.43
C VAL A 16 1.87 4.72 -9.84
N THR A 17 0.94 5.32 -10.58
CA THR A 17 -0.25 4.61 -11.07
C THR A 17 -0.81 5.28 -12.33
N ALA A 18 -1.71 4.57 -13.04
CA ALA A 18 -2.53 5.11 -14.11
C ALA A 18 -3.99 5.24 -13.67
N ALA A 19 -4.70 6.24 -14.20
CA ALA A 19 -6.14 6.32 -13.99
C ALA A 19 -6.88 5.27 -14.82
N PRO A 20 -8.00 4.70 -14.35
CA PRO A 20 -8.74 3.69 -15.08
C PRO A 20 -9.12 4.11 -16.49
N GLY A 21 -8.59 3.38 -17.48
CA GLY A 21 -8.81 3.60 -18.90
C GLY A 21 -8.10 4.83 -19.49
N ASP A 22 -7.11 5.39 -18.81
CA ASP A 22 -6.22 6.41 -19.34
C ASP A 22 -4.82 5.79 -19.55
N ASP A 23 -4.52 5.46 -20.80
CA ASP A 23 -3.28 4.81 -21.19
C ASP A 23 -2.18 5.83 -21.60
N SER A 24 -2.47 7.13 -21.48
CA SER A 24 -1.58 8.21 -21.91
C SER A 24 -0.85 8.89 -20.75
N ARG A 25 -1.33 8.71 -19.53
CA ARG A 25 -0.83 9.42 -18.34
C ARG A 25 -0.45 8.47 -17.21
N LEU A 26 0.66 8.80 -16.54
CA LEU A 26 1.05 8.22 -15.26
C LEU A 26 1.06 9.33 -14.21
N PHE A 27 0.60 8.98 -13.02
CA PHE A 27 0.53 9.87 -11.87
C PHE A 27 1.53 9.39 -10.82
N VAL A 28 2.46 10.26 -10.44
CA VAL A 28 3.51 9.96 -9.48
C VAL A 28 3.28 10.74 -8.21
N VAL A 29 3.22 10.05 -7.10
CA VAL A 29 3.09 10.66 -5.77
C VAL A 29 4.47 11.02 -5.26
N GLU A 30 4.69 12.30 -4.98
CA GLU A 30 5.84 12.82 -4.25
C GLU A 30 5.48 13.02 -2.76
N LYS A 31 6.33 12.48 -1.88
CA LYS A 31 6.10 12.47 -0.42
C LYS A 31 5.78 13.85 0.18
N PRO A 32 6.40 14.98 -0.26
CA PRO A 32 6.11 16.30 0.30
C PRO A 32 4.68 16.81 0.05
N GLY A 33 3.88 16.16 -0.82
CA GLY A 33 2.47 16.53 -1.00
C GLY A 33 2.09 16.87 -2.43
N ARG A 34 2.82 16.36 -3.44
CA ARG A 34 2.46 16.58 -4.85
C ARG A 34 2.09 15.28 -5.53
N VAL A 35 1.16 15.35 -6.46
CA VAL A 35 0.96 14.33 -7.49
C VAL A 35 1.45 14.88 -8.80
N ARG A 36 2.56 14.33 -9.31
CA ARG A 36 3.15 14.74 -10.59
C ARG A 36 2.53 13.97 -11.74
N LEU A 37 2.61 14.54 -12.93
CA LEU A 37 2.00 13.98 -14.13
C LEU A 37 3.05 13.71 -15.19
N ILE A 38 3.05 12.48 -15.73
CA ILE A 38 3.85 12.09 -16.91
C ILE A 38 2.87 11.87 -18.06
N VAL A 39 3.05 12.57 -19.15
CA VAL A 39 2.20 12.50 -20.35
C VAL A 39 3.06 12.18 -21.56
N GLY A 40 2.78 11.05 -22.22
CA GLY A 40 3.57 10.64 -23.39
C GLY A 40 5.05 10.39 -23.09
N GLY A 41 5.38 10.05 -21.84
CA GLY A 41 6.77 9.84 -21.39
C GLY A 41 7.50 11.11 -20.94
N GLU A 42 6.82 12.26 -20.89
CA GLU A 42 7.39 13.53 -20.44
C GLU A 42 6.78 13.98 -19.10
N LEU A 43 7.62 14.25 -18.11
CA LEU A 43 7.23 14.81 -16.82
C LEU A 43 6.76 16.26 -17.03
N ARG A 44 5.55 16.59 -16.57
CA ARG A 44 5.02 17.95 -16.63
C ARG A 44 5.61 18.80 -15.52
N ASP A 45 5.83 20.12 -15.83
CA ASP A 45 6.35 21.09 -14.87
C ASP A 45 5.35 21.32 -13.72
N GLU A 46 4.08 21.56 -14.09
CA GLU A 46 3.01 21.77 -13.12
C GLU A 46 2.49 20.43 -12.56
N PRO A 47 2.27 20.30 -11.24
CA PRO A 47 1.71 19.09 -10.65
C PRO A 47 0.22 18.94 -10.95
N PHE A 48 -0.26 17.69 -11.04
CA PHE A 48 -1.69 17.38 -11.11
C PHE A 48 -2.45 17.83 -9.85
N LEU A 49 -1.83 17.63 -8.68
CA LEU A 49 -2.31 18.08 -7.37
C LEU A 49 -1.13 18.59 -6.56
N ASP A 50 -1.27 19.74 -5.90
CA ASP A 50 -0.33 20.24 -4.89
C ASP A 50 -1.10 20.54 -3.60
N ILE A 51 -0.74 19.79 -2.53
CA ILE A 51 -1.27 19.92 -1.18
C ILE A 51 -0.15 20.01 -0.14
N THR A 52 1.01 20.50 -0.55
CA THR A 52 2.18 20.66 0.33
C THR A 52 1.89 21.57 1.53
N ASP A 53 0.88 22.43 1.44
CA ASP A 53 0.44 23.33 2.50
C ASP A 53 -0.26 22.61 3.69
N ARG A 54 -0.59 21.32 3.56
CA ARG A 54 -1.34 20.53 4.55
C ARG A 54 -0.74 19.18 4.89
N VAL A 55 0.30 18.80 4.17
CA VAL A 55 1.03 17.54 4.41
C VAL A 55 2.14 17.77 5.42
N ALA A 56 2.17 16.96 6.48
CA ALA A 56 3.30 16.86 7.39
C ALA A 56 4.27 15.81 6.86
N ASP A 57 5.50 16.19 6.56
CA ASP A 57 6.54 15.33 5.96
C ASP A 57 7.89 15.41 6.68
N ASP A 58 7.92 16.01 7.87
CA ASP A 58 9.10 16.24 8.69
C ASP A 58 9.70 14.97 9.34
N VAL A 59 8.97 13.84 9.28
CA VAL A 59 9.45 12.52 9.66
C VAL A 59 9.57 11.64 8.42
N GLU A 60 10.55 10.73 8.39
CA GLU A 60 10.92 9.95 7.22
C GLU A 60 9.75 9.20 6.56
N GLU A 61 8.86 8.58 7.36
CA GLU A 61 7.70 7.85 6.86
C GLU A 61 6.42 8.70 6.73
N MET A 62 6.40 9.96 7.21
CA MET A 62 5.26 10.86 7.08
C MET A 62 5.25 11.54 5.71
N GLY A 63 4.07 11.85 5.17
CA GLY A 63 3.94 12.54 3.91
C GLY A 63 2.66 12.20 3.15
N LEU A 64 2.62 12.54 1.87
CA LEU A 64 1.63 12.04 0.92
C LEU A 64 2.06 10.64 0.47
N LEU A 65 1.31 9.60 0.88
CA LEU A 65 1.77 8.21 0.80
C LEU A 65 1.01 7.35 -0.20
N GLY A 66 -0.21 7.73 -0.58
CA GLY A 66 -1.05 6.92 -1.45
C GLY A 66 -2.00 7.70 -2.32
N LEU A 67 -2.33 7.12 -3.47
CA LEU A 67 -3.27 7.63 -4.46
C LEU A 67 -4.07 6.47 -5.04
N ALA A 68 -5.39 6.60 -5.12
CA ALA A 68 -6.26 5.67 -5.83
C ALA A 68 -7.32 6.41 -6.63
N PHE A 69 -7.43 6.11 -7.91
CA PHE A 69 -8.51 6.62 -8.73
C PHE A 69 -9.77 5.79 -8.55
N HIS A 70 -10.92 6.45 -8.47
CA HIS A 70 -12.21 5.78 -8.42
C HIS A 70 -12.40 4.87 -9.65
N PRO A 71 -12.95 3.65 -9.55
CA PRO A 71 -13.15 2.76 -10.71
C PRO A 71 -13.96 3.41 -11.85
N ASN A 72 -14.86 4.34 -11.53
CA ASN A 72 -15.65 5.11 -12.51
C ASN A 72 -15.07 6.52 -12.77
N TYR A 73 -13.75 6.69 -12.63
CA TYR A 73 -13.05 7.97 -12.74
C TYR A 73 -13.37 8.73 -14.03
N ARG A 74 -13.46 8.04 -15.14
CA ARG A 74 -13.83 8.65 -16.45
C ARG A 74 -15.11 9.48 -16.42
N ASN A 75 -16.04 9.13 -15.53
CA ASN A 75 -17.35 9.80 -15.44
C ASN A 75 -17.44 10.74 -14.24
N ASN A 76 -16.91 10.31 -13.08
CA ASN A 76 -17.03 11.08 -11.83
C ASN A 76 -15.79 11.93 -11.51
N ARG A 77 -14.63 11.64 -12.13
CA ARG A 77 -13.37 12.35 -11.94
C ARG A 77 -12.84 12.32 -10.50
N LEU A 78 -13.34 11.39 -9.66
CA LEU A 78 -12.97 11.27 -8.26
C LEU A 78 -11.68 10.45 -8.10
N PHE A 79 -10.83 10.90 -7.19
CA PHE A 79 -9.68 10.15 -6.73
C PHE A 79 -9.46 10.40 -5.23
N TYR A 80 -8.69 9.54 -4.63
CA TYR A 80 -8.45 9.52 -3.19
C TYR A 80 -6.96 9.57 -2.92
N VAL A 81 -6.58 10.36 -1.93
CA VAL A 81 -5.20 10.39 -1.45
C VAL A 81 -5.16 10.12 0.04
N ARG A 82 -4.04 9.59 0.49
CA ARG A 82 -3.76 9.42 1.90
C ARG A 82 -2.47 10.14 2.26
N TYR A 83 -2.53 10.93 3.33
CA TYR A 83 -1.41 11.74 3.76
C TYR A 83 -1.37 11.93 5.28
N SER A 84 -0.17 12.18 5.80
CA SER A 84 0.06 12.58 7.18
C SER A 84 -0.20 14.07 7.32
N SER A 85 -0.93 14.47 8.35
CA SER A 85 -1.18 15.88 8.69
C SER A 85 -0.81 16.15 10.12
N ASP A 86 -0.54 17.40 10.45
CA ASP A 86 -0.33 17.82 11.83
C ASP A 86 -1.49 17.38 12.74
N PRO A 87 -1.22 17.06 14.01
CA PRO A 87 -2.27 16.69 14.96
C PRO A 87 -3.22 17.86 15.14
N GLN A 88 -4.50 17.54 15.33
CA GLN A 88 -5.47 18.57 15.68
C GLN A 88 -5.13 19.19 17.03
N ALA A 89 -5.27 20.52 17.14
CA ALA A 89 -4.97 21.26 18.36
C ALA A 89 -5.75 20.67 19.57
N GLY A 90 -5.03 20.33 20.64
CA GLY A 90 -5.60 19.76 21.86
C GLY A 90 -5.68 18.23 21.88
N THR A 91 -5.24 17.55 20.86
CA THR A 91 -5.04 16.09 20.85
C THR A 91 -3.59 15.75 21.22
N ASN A 92 -3.33 14.49 21.60
CA ASN A 92 -1.98 13.98 21.91
C ASN A 92 -1.55 12.83 20.98
N PRO A 93 -1.89 12.80 19.68
CA PRO A 93 -1.21 11.97 18.71
C PRO A 93 0.01 12.70 18.17
N ALA A 94 1.02 11.97 17.67
CA ALA A 94 2.13 12.57 16.97
C ALA A 94 1.66 13.26 15.67
N HIS A 95 0.70 12.64 14.96
CA HIS A 95 0.05 13.17 13.75
C HIS A 95 -1.29 12.47 13.48
N THR A 96 -1.95 12.87 12.40
CA THR A 96 -3.18 12.22 11.92
C THR A 96 -3.01 11.78 10.49
N GLU A 97 -3.24 10.50 10.22
CA GLU A 97 -3.36 9.98 8.85
C GLU A 97 -4.74 10.32 8.29
N LEU A 98 -4.78 11.08 7.22
CA LEU A 98 -6.01 11.51 6.55
C LEU A 98 -6.19 10.78 5.22
N LEU A 99 -7.39 10.23 5.03
CA LEU A 99 -7.91 9.80 3.73
C LEU A 99 -8.84 10.91 3.22
N ALA A 100 -8.54 11.47 2.06
CA ALA A 100 -9.31 12.54 1.46
C ALA A 100 -9.65 12.26 0.00
N GLU A 101 -10.83 12.70 -0.43
CA GLU A 101 -11.32 12.66 -1.80
C GLU A 101 -11.09 13.99 -2.48
N TYR A 102 -10.63 13.94 -3.72
CA TYR A 102 -10.43 15.07 -4.62
C TYR A 102 -11.12 14.84 -5.96
N VAL A 103 -11.23 15.90 -6.74
CA VAL A 103 -11.86 15.88 -8.07
C VAL A 103 -10.90 16.46 -9.10
N GLN A 104 -10.72 15.77 -10.22
CA GLN A 104 -10.04 16.30 -11.41
C GLN A 104 -10.85 17.48 -11.96
N ARG A 105 -10.21 18.55 -12.40
CA ARG A 105 -10.88 19.70 -13.01
C ARG A 105 -11.63 19.30 -14.29
N ALA A 106 -12.77 19.92 -14.50
CA ALA A 106 -13.63 19.60 -15.65
C ALA A 106 -13.12 20.20 -16.95
N ASP A 107 -12.49 21.37 -16.85
CA ASP A 107 -11.98 22.19 -17.95
C ASP A 107 -10.49 21.95 -18.24
N ASP A 108 -9.80 21.27 -17.32
CA ASP A 108 -8.37 21.01 -17.41
C ASP A 108 -8.03 19.63 -16.83
N PRO A 109 -7.95 18.59 -17.67
CA PRO A 109 -7.74 17.22 -17.20
C PRO A 109 -6.35 16.94 -16.63
N ASP A 110 -5.40 17.85 -16.80
CA ASP A 110 -4.04 17.71 -16.27
C ASP A 110 -3.89 18.30 -14.85
N HIS A 111 -4.99 18.86 -14.28
CA HIS A 111 -5.02 19.39 -12.92
C HIS A 111 -6.24 18.93 -12.13
N ALA A 112 -6.08 18.90 -10.81
CA ALA A 112 -7.16 18.66 -9.86
C ALA A 112 -7.63 19.96 -9.18
N GLU A 113 -8.85 19.92 -8.63
CA GLU A 113 -9.30 20.91 -7.65
C GLU A 113 -8.55 20.68 -6.33
N THR A 114 -8.26 21.74 -5.60
CA THR A 114 -7.53 21.64 -4.31
C THR A 114 -8.47 21.54 -3.11
N ASP A 115 -9.77 21.67 -3.32
CA ASP A 115 -10.76 21.45 -2.28
C ASP A 115 -10.88 19.97 -1.96
N GLU A 116 -10.76 19.61 -0.68
CA GLU A 116 -10.82 18.21 -0.22
C GLU A 116 -12.12 17.88 0.48
N ARG A 117 -12.57 16.64 0.31
CA ARG A 117 -13.55 16.02 1.20
C ARG A 117 -12.86 14.97 2.06
N ARG A 118 -12.70 15.25 3.35
CA ARG A 118 -12.11 14.30 4.30
C ARG A 118 -13.02 13.12 4.52
N ILE A 119 -12.52 11.92 4.31
CA ILE A 119 -13.24 10.66 4.43
C ILE A 119 -13.03 10.04 5.81
N LEU A 120 -11.76 9.87 6.21
CA LEU A 120 -11.37 9.23 7.45
C LEU A 120 -10.10 9.89 7.99
N GLY A 121 -10.04 10.10 9.30
CA GLY A 121 -8.86 10.52 10.02
C GLY A 121 -8.53 9.51 11.13
N VAL A 122 -7.28 9.05 11.18
CA VAL A 122 -6.80 8.11 12.19
C VAL A 122 -5.60 8.71 12.91
N ALA A 123 -5.76 8.94 14.21
CA ALA A 123 -4.69 9.45 15.07
C ALA A 123 -3.58 8.40 15.23
N LYS A 124 -2.32 8.84 15.10
CA LYS A 124 -1.12 8.02 15.21
C LYS A 124 -0.23 8.47 16.35
N PRO A 125 0.24 7.55 17.21
CA PRO A 125 1.11 7.90 18.34
C PRO A 125 2.55 8.19 17.94
N GLU A 126 3.05 7.61 16.82
CA GLU A 126 4.41 7.75 16.34
C GLU A 126 4.42 8.15 14.85
N GLY A 127 5.53 8.72 14.38
CA GLY A 127 5.70 9.17 13.00
C GLY A 127 5.98 8.07 11.97
N ASN A 128 6.21 6.84 12.41
CA ASN A 128 6.52 5.69 11.55
C ASN A 128 5.39 4.64 11.53
N HIS A 129 5.55 3.58 10.70
CA HIS A 129 4.56 2.55 10.41
C HIS A 129 3.22 3.15 9.95
N ASN A 130 3.30 4.02 8.95
CA ASN A 130 2.11 4.67 8.44
C ASN A 130 1.34 3.79 7.43
N GLY A 131 1.99 2.78 6.86
CA GLY A 131 1.45 2.08 5.71
C GLY A 131 1.31 3.04 4.53
N GLY A 132 0.09 3.40 4.16
CA GLY A 132 -0.15 4.52 3.24
C GLY A 132 -0.79 4.13 1.92
N ASN A 133 -0.74 2.87 1.53
CA ASN A 133 -1.31 2.44 0.26
C ASN A 133 -2.84 2.46 0.26
N LEU A 134 -3.38 2.80 -0.90
CA LEU A 134 -4.80 2.81 -1.23
C LEU A 134 -5.02 2.01 -2.51
N GLN A 135 -6.01 1.11 -2.52
CA GLN A 135 -6.44 0.47 -3.76
C GLN A 135 -7.93 0.14 -3.73
N PHE A 136 -8.59 0.27 -4.87
CA PHE A 136 -9.91 -0.31 -5.05
C PHE A 136 -9.77 -1.82 -5.30
N GLY A 137 -10.47 -2.61 -4.48
CA GLY A 137 -10.57 -4.04 -4.69
C GLY A 137 -11.44 -4.40 -5.89
N PRO A 138 -11.41 -5.68 -6.33
CA PRO A 138 -12.26 -6.17 -7.42
C PRO A 138 -13.76 -6.10 -7.10
N ASP A 139 -14.11 -5.92 -5.84
CA ASP A 139 -15.47 -5.71 -5.34
C ASP A 139 -15.94 -4.24 -5.39
N GLY A 140 -15.06 -3.33 -5.84
CA GLY A 140 -15.35 -1.90 -6.02
C GLY A 140 -15.28 -1.06 -4.75
N PHE A 141 -14.86 -1.63 -3.61
CA PHE A 141 -14.62 -0.89 -2.37
C PHE A 141 -13.17 -0.44 -2.24
N LEU A 142 -12.96 0.62 -1.46
CA LEU A 142 -11.62 1.16 -1.22
C LEU A 142 -10.97 0.44 -0.02
N TYR A 143 -9.79 -0.12 -0.26
CA TYR A 143 -8.95 -0.72 0.77
C TYR A 143 -7.85 0.25 1.19
N VAL A 144 -7.57 0.27 2.50
CA VAL A 144 -6.61 1.20 3.13
C VAL A 144 -5.68 0.42 4.06
N GLY A 145 -4.39 0.42 3.79
CA GLY A 145 -3.39 -0.20 4.65
C GLY A 145 -3.01 0.72 5.81
N MET A 146 -3.14 0.25 7.04
CA MET A 146 -2.83 0.99 8.27
C MET A 146 -1.79 0.25 9.09
N GLY A 147 -0.63 0.87 9.35
CA GLY A 147 0.35 0.31 10.27
C GLY A 147 -0.09 0.33 11.73
N ASP A 148 0.66 -0.36 12.58
CA ASP A 148 0.35 -0.61 14.00
C ASP A 148 0.42 0.62 14.91
N GLY A 149 0.85 1.76 14.39
CA GLY A 149 0.98 3.00 15.17
C GLY A 149 2.42 3.43 15.38
N GLY A 150 3.38 2.58 15.04
CA GLY A 150 4.80 2.90 15.09
C GLY A 150 5.49 2.52 16.40
N GLY A 151 6.73 2.91 16.50
CA GLY A 151 7.63 2.48 17.57
C GLY A 151 8.06 1.02 17.41
N GLY A 152 8.56 0.42 18.49
CA GLY A 152 9.01 -0.98 18.48
C GLY A 152 8.03 -1.91 19.17
N ARG A 153 7.91 -3.17 18.68
CA ARG A 153 7.23 -4.27 19.35
C ARG A 153 5.74 -4.06 19.60
N ASP A 154 5.07 -3.25 18.77
CA ASP A 154 3.63 -2.90 18.90
C ASP A 154 3.29 -2.47 20.33
N GLN A 155 4.05 -1.50 20.83
CA GLN A 155 4.02 -1.07 22.24
C GLN A 155 2.77 -0.26 22.63
N HIS A 156 1.97 0.15 21.65
CA HIS A 156 0.77 0.98 21.85
C HIS A 156 -0.48 0.10 22.07
N GLY A 157 -1.45 0.64 22.82
CA GLY A 157 -2.63 -0.13 23.22
C GLY A 157 -2.35 -1.17 24.32
N SER A 158 -3.39 -1.77 24.86
CA SER A 158 -3.28 -2.70 26.01
C SER A 158 -2.75 -4.09 25.62
N SER A 159 -2.92 -4.49 24.35
CA SER A 159 -2.52 -5.82 23.82
C SER A 159 -1.72 -5.71 22.53
N GLY A 160 -1.29 -4.50 22.16
CA GLY A 160 -0.78 -4.19 20.84
C GLY A 160 -1.91 -3.88 19.85
N ASN A 161 -1.65 -2.95 18.93
CA ASN A 161 -2.63 -2.50 17.96
C ASN A 161 -2.89 -3.55 16.87
N GLY A 162 -1.88 -4.35 16.51
CA GLY A 162 -2.02 -5.40 15.49
C GLY A 162 -3.18 -6.36 15.79
N GLN A 163 -3.31 -6.81 17.06
CA GLN A 163 -4.33 -7.75 17.48
C GLN A 163 -5.60 -7.10 18.06
N ALA A 164 -5.58 -5.81 18.41
CA ALA A 164 -6.75 -5.13 18.98
C ALA A 164 -7.85 -4.94 17.94
N LEU A 165 -9.11 -5.13 18.33
CA LEU A 165 -10.30 -5.00 17.48
C LEU A 165 -10.97 -3.62 17.58
N ASP A 166 -10.60 -2.84 18.57
CA ASP A 166 -11.14 -1.52 18.91
C ASP A 166 -10.28 -0.36 18.40
N THR A 167 -9.33 -0.64 17.50
CA THR A 167 -8.50 0.34 16.80
C THR A 167 -8.40 0.03 15.31
N LEU A 168 -8.20 1.05 14.50
CA LEU A 168 -7.95 0.92 13.05
C LEU A 168 -6.46 0.74 12.73
N LEU A 169 -5.57 0.78 13.73
CA LEU A 169 -4.13 0.59 13.55
C LEU A 169 -3.77 -0.90 13.44
N GLY A 170 -2.77 -1.23 12.62
CA GLY A 170 -2.35 -2.60 12.34
C GLY A 170 -3.37 -3.40 11.52
N LYS A 171 -4.03 -2.76 10.54
CA LYS A 171 -5.19 -3.29 9.81
C LYS A 171 -5.12 -3.05 8.31
N LEU A 172 -5.84 -3.87 7.59
CA LEU A 172 -6.37 -3.49 6.29
C LEU A 172 -7.85 -3.13 6.47
N LEU A 173 -8.23 -1.91 6.10
CA LEU A 173 -9.60 -1.39 6.17
C LEU A 173 -10.28 -1.55 4.82
N ARG A 174 -11.62 -1.64 4.82
CA ARG A 174 -12.44 -1.72 3.58
C ARG A 174 -13.66 -0.81 3.72
N LEU A 175 -13.78 0.17 2.81
CA LEU A 175 -14.71 1.29 2.88
C LEU A 175 -15.54 1.40 1.59
N ASP A 176 -16.83 1.71 1.71
CA ASP A 176 -17.67 2.14 0.59
C ASP A 176 -17.69 3.67 0.51
N VAL A 177 -16.85 4.22 -0.33
CA VAL A 177 -16.74 5.67 -0.54
C VAL A 177 -17.87 6.27 -1.39
N ASN A 178 -18.68 5.43 -2.03
CA ASN A 178 -19.90 5.82 -2.77
C ASN A 178 -21.11 5.96 -1.85
N GLY A 179 -21.12 5.18 -0.75
CA GLY A 179 -22.15 5.21 0.26
C GLY A 179 -21.99 6.33 1.26
N ARG A 180 -23.02 6.51 2.09
CA ARG A 180 -22.96 7.32 3.31
C ARG A 180 -23.47 6.47 4.44
N GLY A 181 -22.79 6.51 5.58
CA GLY A 181 -23.25 5.86 6.80
C GLY A 181 -24.51 6.52 7.37
N ALA A 182 -25.03 5.95 8.45
CA ALA A 182 -26.30 6.39 9.05
C ALA A 182 -26.23 7.74 9.80
N GLY A 183 -25.03 8.27 10.08
CA GLY A 183 -24.85 9.54 10.80
C GLY A 183 -24.87 10.76 9.87
N PRO A 184 -25.22 11.95 10.36
CA PRO A 184 -25.24 13.18 9.57
C PRO A 184 -23.84 13.58 9.06
N ASP A 185 -22.78 13.16 9.77
CA ASP A 185 -21.38 13.46 9.45
C ASP A 185 -20.66 12.29 8.75
N ALA A 186 -21.37 11.19 8.45
CA ALA A 186 -20.78 10.02 7.84
C ALA A 186 -20.29 10.32 6.41
N GLN A 187 -19.00 10.10 6.16
CA GLN A 187 -18.35 10.39 4.89
C GLN A 187 -18.24 9.16 3.97
N TYR A 188 -18.48 7.96 4.50
CA TYR A 188 -18.47 6.68 3.79
C TYR A 188 -19.51 5.75 4.40
N ALA A 189 -19.80 4.64 3.73
CA ALA A 189 -20.53 3.53 4.33
C ALA A 189 -19.59 2.35 4.62
N VAL A 190 -20.03 1.47 5.51
CA VAL A 190 -19.34 0.21 5.82
C VAL A 190 -19.90 -0.86 4.89
N PRO A 191 -19.04 -1.50 4.06
CA PRO A 191 -19.48 -2.59 3.20
C PRO A 191 -19.96 -3.81 4.03
N ALA A 192 -20.99 -4.46 3.55
CA ALA A 192 -21.38 -5.77 4.08
C ALA A 192 -20.22 -6.78 3.91
N GLY A 193 -20.09 -7.70 4.87
CA GLY A 193 -19.06 -8.73 4.88
C GLY A 193 -17.76 -8.32 5.57
N ASN A 194 -17.64 -7.10 6.10
CA ASN A 194 -16.50 -6.73 6.95
C ASN A 194 -16.49 -7.54 8.26
N LEU A 195 -15.35 -7.52 8.96
CA LEU A 195 -15.10 -8.38 10.13
C LEU A 195 -16.15 -8.23 11.24
N SER A 196 -16.66 -7.03 11.46
CA SER A 196 -17.66 -6.73 12.51
C SER A 196 -18.95 -7.54 12.40
N GLU A 197 -19.32 -8.05 11.22
CA GLU A 197 -20.49 -8.93 11.09
C GLU A 197 -20.30 -10.29 11.79
N ARG A 198 -19.07 -10.74 11.97
CA ARG A 198 -18.72 -12.02 12.59
C ARG A 198 -18.06 -11.83 13.96
N GLN A 199 -17.43 -10.68 14.17
CA GLN A 199 -16.80 -10.29 15.43
C GLN A 199 -17.34 -8.92 15.84
N PRO A 200 -18.45 -8.85 16.57
CA PRO A 200 -19.14 -7.59 16.92
C PRO A 200 -18.32 -6.59 17.74
N LEU A 201 -17.17 -7.01 18.29
CA LEU A 201 -16.24 -6.13 19.00
C LEU A 201 -15.27 -5.42 18.04
N ALA A 202 -15.18 -5.88 16.79
CA ALA A 202 -14.32 -5.24 15.79
C ALA A 202 -14.94 -3.94 15.28
N LEU A 203 -14.09 -2.92 15.07
CA LEU A 203 -14.52 -1.71 14.39
C LEU A 203 -15.03 -2.05 12.98
N PRO A 204 -16.09 -1.34 12.53
CA PRO A 204 -16.81 -1.70 11.31
C PRO A 204 -15.96 -1.72 10.03
N GLU A 205 -14.92 -0.91 9.97
CA GLU A 205 -14.04 -0.72 8.81
C GLU A 205 -13.07 -1.88 8.58
N ILE A 206 -12.84 -2.71 9.61
CA ILE A 206 -11.78 -3.74 9.58
C ILE A 206 -12.12 -4.85 8.60
N TRP A 207 -11.19 -5.08 7.64
CA TRP A 207 -11.18 -6.23 6.74
C TRP A 207 -10.24 -7.34 7.26
N SER A 208 -8.98 -7.01 7.54
CA SER A 208 -7.95 -7.92 8.08
C SER A 208 -7.19 -7.24 9.21
N LEU A 209 -6.52 -8.04 10.05
CA LEU A 209 -5.77 -7.57 11.22
C LEU A 209 -4.43 -8.29 11.33
N GLY A 210 -3.64 -7.88 12.33
CA GLY A 210 -2.34 -8.50 12.59
C GLY A 210 -1.26 -8.07 11.62
N LEU A 211 -1.29 -6.81 11.17
CA LEU A 211 -0.29 -6.19 10.31
C LEU A 211 0.58 -5.21 11.12
N ARG A 212 1.86 -5.11 10.77
CA ARG A 212 2.80 -4.18 11.39
C ARG A 212 2.90 -2.86 10.61
N ASN A 213 3.37 -2.91 9.40
CA ASN A 213 3.49 -1.78 8.50
C ASN A 213 3.24 -2.23 7.04
N PRO A 214 1.97 -2.46 6.66
CA PRO A 214 1.61 -2.88 5.30
C PRO A 214 1.89 -1.75 4.32
N TRP A 215 3.16 -1.67 3.87
CA TRP A 215 3.65 -0.55 3.08
C TRP A 215 2.99 -0.49 1.72
N ARG A 216 3.09 -1.58 0.92
CA ARG A 216 2.36 -1.68 -0.35
C ARG A 216 1.61 -3.00 -0.42
N PHE A 217 0.39 -2.91 -0.89
CA PHE A 217 -0.42 -4.07 -1.24
C PHE A 217 -1.02 -3.88 -2.63
N SER A 218 -1.36 -4.98 -3.28
CA SER A 218 -2.01 -4.94 -4.59
C SER A 218 -2.97 -6.09 -4.78
N PHE A 219 -4.00 -5.83 -5.59
CA PHE A 219 -4.86 -6.89 -6.13
C PHE A 219 -4.33 -7.32 -7.49
N ASP A 220 -4.21 -8.63 -7.69
CA ASP A 220 -3.95 -9.17 -9.01
C ASP A 220 -5.11 -8.84 -9.94
N ALA A 221 -4.86 -8.06 -10.99
CA ALA A 221 -5.87 -7.59 -11.93
C ALA A 221 -6.61 -8.74 -12.69
N CYS A 222 -6.04 -9.95 -12.69
CA CYS A 222 -6.62 -11.11 -13.38
C CYS A 222 -7.42 -12.02 -12.46
N THR A 223 -6.89 -12.31 -11.27
CA THR A 223 -7.51 -13.25 -10.32
C THR A 223 -8.28 -12.57 -9.20
N GLY A 224 -7.92 -11.33 -8.85
CA GLY A 224 -8.44 -10.60 -7.71
C GLY A 224 -7.78 -11.00 -6.38
N ASP A 225 -6.74 -11.81 -6.40
CA ASP A 225 -5.97 -12.18 -5.22
C ASP A 225 -5.24 -10.97 -4.65
N LEU A 226 -5.19 -10.88 -3.32
CA LEU A 226 -4.53 -9.80 -2.60
C LEU A 226 -3.15 -10.24 -2.13
N TYR A 227 -2.15 -9.40 -2.40
CA TYR A 227 -0.77 -9.52 -1.90
C TYR A 227 -0.43 -8.31 -1.07
N ILE A 228 0.21 -8.49 0.08
CA ILE A 228 0.61 -7.41 1.00
C ILE A 228 2.09 -7.59 1.32
N GLY A 229 2.89 -6.52 1.16
CA GLY A 229 4.23 -6.45 1.72
C GLY A 229 4.13 -5.81 3.11
N ASP A 230 4.38 -6.58 4.15
CA ASP A 230 4.34 -6.12 5.54
C ASP A 230 5.76 -6.06 6.11
N VAL A 231 6.18 -4.85 6.51
CA VAL A 231 7.55 -4.60 6.98
C VAL A 231 7.73 -5.13 8.39
N GLY A 232 8.67 -6.04 8.55
CA GLY A 232 8.97 -6.70 9.81
C GLY A 232 9.76 -5.85 10.82
N GLN A 233 9.95 -6.38 12.02
CA GLN A 233 10.59 -5.67 13.14
C GLN A 233 12.10 -5.93 13.21
N GLU A 234 12.50 -7.18 13.42
CA GLU A 234 13.88 -7.55 13.77
C GLU A 234 14.46 -8.67 12.91
N ALA A 235 13.64 -9.62 12.48
CA ALA A 235 14.11 -10.88 11.91
C ALA A 235 13.62 -11.17 10.50
N ARG A 236 12.39 -10.82 10.17
CA ARG A 236 11.74 -11.21 8.93
C ARG A 236 11.03 -10.06 8.26
N GLU A 237 11.11 -10.05 6.93
CA GLU A 237 10.20 -9.35 6.03
C GLU A 237 9.23 -10.36 5.42
N GLU A 238 7.98 -9.96 5.12
CA GLU A 238 6.98 -10.92 4.70
C GLU A 238 6.06 -10.45 3.57
N VAL A 239 5.58 -11.43 2.80
CA VAL A 239 4.51 -11.27 1.82
C VAL A 239 3.30 -12.04 2.32
N ASP A 240 2.25 -11.30 2.67
CA ASP A 240 0.97 -11.88 3.02
C ASP A 240 0.09 -12.05 1.79
N PHE A 241 -0.85 -12.99 1.89
CA PHE A 241 -1.71 -13.35 0.78
C PHE A 241 -3.15 -13.61 1.25
N GLN A 242 -4.10 -13.16 0.43
CA GLN A 242 -5.49 -13.53 0.58
C GLN A 242 -6.09 -13.88 -0.78
N PRO A 243 -6.65 -15.10 -0.96
CA PRO A 243 -7.26 -15.46 -2.24
C PRO A 243 -8.51 -14.64 -2.52
N ALA A 244 -8.80 -14.44 -3.80
CA ALA A 244 -10.01 -13.76 -4.23
C ALA A 244 -11.27 -14.45 -3.67
N GLY A 245 -12.24 -13.64 -3.27
CA GLY A 245 -13.49 -14.14 -2.66
C GLY A 245 -13.36 -14.65 -1.22
N ALA A 246 -12.19 -14.48 -0.59
CA ALA A 246 -12.02 -14.75 0.82
C ALA A 246 -12.96 -13.87 1.67
N VAL A 247 -13.24 -14.34 2.87
CA VAL A 247 -14.02 -13.59 3.85
C VAL A 247 -13.11 -12.72 4.72
N ALA A 248 -13.63 -11.62 5.25
CA ALA A 248 -12.87 -10.76 6.16
C ALA A 248 -12.38 -11.51 7.41
N GLY A 249 -11.31 -11.03 8.04
CA GLY A 249 -10.80 -11.53 9.31
C GLY A 249 -9.57 -12.41 9.19
N ALA A 250 -8.84 -12.40 8.07
CA ALA A 250 -7.49 -12.89 8.05
C ALA A 250 -6.68 -12.16 9.14
N ASN A 251 -5.99 -12.93 9.98
CA ASN A 251 -5.09 -12.41 11.01
C ASN A 251 -3.67 -12.80 10.65
N TYR A 252 -2.87 -11.85 10.19
CA TYR A 252 -1.51 -12.08 9.70
C TYR A 252 -0.47 -12.24 10.82
N GLY A 253 -0.90 -12.09 12.08
CA GLY A 253 -0.16 -12.57 13.24
C GLY A 253 0.62 -11.52 14.01
N TRP A 254 0.89 -10.34 13.47
CA TRP A 254 1.60 -9.30 14.22
C TRP A 254 0.80 -8.86 15.47
N ARG A 255 1.34 -8.82 16.68
CA ARG A 255 2.75 -9.07 17.09
C ARG A 255 3.01 -10.47 17.69
N LEU A 256 2.07 -11.41 17.57
CA LEU A 256 2.29 -12.78 18.02
C LEU A 256 3.40 -13.45 17.21
N MET A 257 3.44 -13.14 15.92
CA MET A 257 4.37 -13.65 14.93
C MET A 257 5.13 -12.51 14.24
N GLU A 258 6.32 -12.83 13.73
CA GLU A 258 7.07 -12.07 12.73
C GLU A 258 7.50 -13.06 11.64
N GLY A 259 6.89 -13.00 10.47
CA GLY A 259 6.96 -14.08 9.50
C GLY A 259 6.37 -15.36 10.05
N GLU A 260 7.10 -16.45 9.90
CA GLU A 260 6.80 -17.76 10.49
C GLU A 260 7.34 -17.95 11.93
N ASN A 261 7.99 -16.94 12.51
CA ASN A 261 8.61 -17.03 13.83
C ASN A 261 7.67 -16.48 14.92
N CYS A 262 7.66 -17.13 16.08
CA CYS A 262 7.06 -16.53 17.27
C CYS A 262 7.81 -15.27 17.66
N PHE A 263 7.07 -14.15 17.88
CA PHE A 263 7.68 -12.89 18.29
C PHE A 263 7.35 -12.57 19.75
N ASP A 264 6.09 -12.50 20.14
CA ASP A 264 5.66 -12.26 21.52
C ASP A 264 4.57 -13.28 21.89
N PRO A 265 4.90 -14.32 22.69
CA PRO A 265 5.97 -14.40 23.69
C PRO A 265 7.34 -14.93 23.22
N GLY A 266 7.68 -14.97 21.98
CA GLY A 266 8.98 -15.38 21.48
C GLY A 266 9.17 -16.90 21.33
N THR A 267 8.43 -17.72 22.06
CA THR A 267 8.35 -19.18 21.91
C THR A 267 7.00 -19.70 22.35
N GLY A 268 6.60 -20.87 21.84
CA GLY A 268 5.39 -21.56 22.27
C GLY A 268 4.10 -21.04 21.66
N CYS A 269 4.15 -20.18 20.66
CA CYS A 269 3.01 -19.82 19.84
C CYS A 269 2.67 -21.01 18.90
N ASP A 270 1.40 -21.17 18.58
CA ASP A 270 0.93 -22.14 17.61
C ASP A 270 -0.02 -21.41 16.64
N PRO A 271 0.43 -21.10 15.42
CA PRO A 271 -0.41 -20.37 14.46
C PRO A 271 -1.74 -21.06 14.18
N GLY A 272 -1.78 -22.36 14.20
CA GLY A 272 -3.01 -23.14 13.99
C GLY A 272 -4.01 -22.99 15.14
N VAL A 273 -3.53 -22.93 16.38
CA VAL A 273 -4.36 -22.70 17.57
C VAL A 273 -4.85 -21.25 17.64
N GLU A 274 -3.96 -20.31 17.30
CA GLU A 274 -4.29 -18.87 17.28
C GLU A 274 -5.18 -18.47 16.08
N GLY A 275 -5.35 -19.34 15.09
CA GLY A 275 -6.12 -19.05 13.87
C GLY A 275 -5.46 -18.03 12.97
N LEU A 276 -4.12 -18.01 12.95
CA LEU A 276 -3.33 -17.06 12.20
C LEU A 276 -3.16 -17.49 10.74
N THR A 277 -2.99 -16.52 9.87
CA THR A 277 -2.65 -16.70 8.45
C THR A 277 -1.17 -16.41 8.27
N LEU A 278 -0.36 -17.45 8.07
CA LEU A 278 1.06 -17.27 7.84
C LEU A 278 1.35 -16.66 6.46
N PRO A 279 2.48 -15.93 6.30
CA PRO A 279 2.88 -15.37 5.03
C PRO A 279 3.15 -16.47 3.99
N VAL A 280 2.96 -16.15 2.71
CA VAL A 280 3.28 -17.03 1.58
C VAL A 280 4.76 -16.97 1.19
N ALA A 281 5.47 -15.95 1.64
CA ALA A 281 6.91 -15.82 1.53
C ALA A 281 7.45 -14.93 2.64
N SER A 282 8.64 -15.23 3.11
CA SER A 282 9.40 -14.37 4.03
C SER A 282 10.89 -14.43 3.72
N TYR A 283 11.64 -13.42 4.16
CA TYR A 283 13.11 -13.43 4.07
C TYR A 283 13.74 -12.77 5.28
N GLY A 284 14.98 -13.17 5.56
CA GLY A 284 15.75 -12.66 6.70
C GLY A 284 16.58 -11.43 6.37
N ARG A 285 17.25 -10.89 7.39
CA ARG A 285 18.08 -9.68 7.31
C ARG A 285 19.32 -9.80 6.41
N ASP A 286 19.65 -11.01 5.97
CA ASP A 286 20.71 -11.28 5.00
C ASP A 286 20.28 -10.95 3.54
N ALA A 287 18.97 -10.97 3.26
CA ALA A 287 18.41 -10.63 1.93
C ALA A 287 17.90 -9.19 1.84
N GLY A 288 17.41 -8.63 2.95
CA GLY A 288 16.90 -7.26 3.00
C GLY A 288 16.42 -6.86 4.38
N GLN A 289 15.91 -5.63 4.52
CA GLN A 289 15.54 -5.05 5.82
C GLN A 289 14.20 -4.32 5.82
N ALA A 290 13.62 -4.04 4.66
CA ALA A 290 12.35 -3.35 4.53
C ALA A 290 11.68 -3.74 3.20
N ILE A 291 10.72 -4.65 3.26
CA ILE A 291 9.97 -5.06 2.08
C ILE A 291 9.14 -3.90 1.53
N THR A 292 9.24 -3.69 0.23
CA THR A 292 8.44 -2.67 -0.45
C THR A 292 7.03 -3.18 -0.80
N GLY A 293 6.87 -4.49 -1.04
CA GLY A 293 5.70 -5.05 -1.71
C GLY A 293 5.78 -4.88 -3.22
N GLY A 294 4.70 -5.06 -3.96
CA GLY A 294 4.75 -5.05 -5.42
C GLY A 294 3.46 -5.39 -6.13
N TYR A 295 3.56 -5.91 -7.37
CA TYR A 295 2.43 -6.24 -8.24
C TYR A 295 2.60 -7.58 -8.94
N VAL A 296 1.49 -8.27 -9.22
CA VAL A 296 1.48 -9.39 -10.15
C VAL A 296 1.61 -8.86 -11.57
N TYR A 297 2.66 -9.26 -12.26
CA TYR A 297 2.88 -8.83 -13.64
C TYR A 297 1.82 -9.42 -14.57
N ARG A 298 1.11 -8.56 -15.30
CA ARG A 298 0.04 -8.95 -16.27
C ARG A 298 0.25 -8.37 -17.66
N GLY A 299 1.35 -7.62 -17.84
CA GLY A 299 1.72 -7.00 -19.11
C GLY A 299 2.01 -8.00 -20.24
N GLN A 300 2.28 -7.47 -21.42
CA GLN A 300 2.57 -8.24 -22.62
C GLN A 300 4.05 -8.21 -23.01
N ALA A 301 4.80 -7.19 -22.56
CA ALA A 301 6.21 -7.02 -22.92
C ALA A 301 7.10 -8.16 -22.41
N LEU A 302 6.76 -8.76 -21.27
CA LEU A 302 7.54 -9.80 -20.60
C LEU A 302 6.70 -11.08 -20.36
N PRO A 303 6.38 -11.89 -21.40
CA PRO A 303 5.52 -13.07 -21.28
C PRO A 303 6.02 -14.08 -20.22
N GLY A 304 7.34 -14.17 -20.02
CA GLY A 304 7.96 -15.04 -19.02
C GLY A 304 7.68 -14.63 -17.57
N LEU A 305 7.28 -13.38 -17.31
CA LEU A 305 6.93 -12.89 -15.97
C LEU A 305 5.40 -12.91 -15.69
N ARG A 306 4.56 -13.13 -16.68
CA ARG A 306 3.09 -13.11 -16.48
C ARG A 306 2.68 -14.07 -15.36
N GLY A 307 1.95 -13.53 -14.37
CA GLY A 307 1.50 -14.26 -13.19
C GLY A 307 2.54 -14.36 -12.07
N ALA A 308 3.70 -13.74 -12.20
CA ALA A 308 4.63 -13.59 -11.09
C ALA A 308 4.33 -12.31 -10.31
N TYR A 309 4.26 -12.39 -9.00
CA TYR A 309 4.30 -11.25 -8.11
C TYR A 309 5.73 -10.75 -8.02
N LEU A 310 5.95 -9.52 -8.49
CA LEU A 310 7.25 -8.84 -8.45
C LEU A 310 7.28 -7.91 -7.25
N TYR A 311 8.30 -8.03 -6.40
CA TYR A 311 8.47 -7.20 -5.23
C TYR A 311 9.95 -6.92 -4.97
N ALA A 312 10.25 -5.97 -4.09
CA ALA A 312 11.60 -5.57 -3.77
C ALA A 312 11.79 -5.28 -2.29
N ASP A 313 13.05 -5.06 -1.92
CA ASP A 313 13.45 -4.54 -0.63
C ASP A 313 14.05 -3.14 -0.80
N TYR A 314 13.61 -2.21 0.04
CA TYR A 314 14.02 -0.81 0.00
C TYR A 314 15.51 -0.60 0.27
N GLU A 315 16.02 -1.24 1.33
CA GLU A 315 17.39 -1.05 1.81
C GLU A 315 18.41 -1.78 0.95
N SER A 316 18.13 -3.04 0.62
CA SER A 316 19.06 -3.85 -0.15
C SER A 316 18.95 -3.65 -1.66
N ALA A 317 17.89 -3.03 -2.15
CA ALA A 317 17.53 -2.94 -3.57
C ALA A 317 17.51 -4.32 -4.27
N ALA A 318 17.17 -5.37 -3.53
CA ALA A 318 16.95 -6.70 -4.06
C ALA A 318 15.56 -6.80 -4.69
N PHE A 319 15.45 -7.54 -5.80
CA PHE A 319 14.20 -7.80 -6.51
C PHE A 319 13.89 -9.28 -6.51
N PHE A 320 12.64 -9.60 -6.28
CA PHE A 320 12.15 -10.97 -6.20
C PHE A 320 10.94 -11.20 -7.11
N ALA A 321 10.81 -12.42 -7.59
CA ALA A 321 9.63 -12.91 -8.30
C ALA A 321 9.05 -14.12 -7.58
N LEU A 322 7.76 -14.08 -7.26
CA LEU A 322 7.03 -15.16 -6.60
C LEU A 322 5.88 -15.64 -7.48
N ARG A 323 5.74 -16.95 -7.64
CA ARG A 323 4.58 -17.57 -8.30
C ARG A 323 3.87 -18.49 -7.32
N LEU A 324 2.62 -18.19 -7.06
CA LEU A 324 1.77 -19.05 -6.25
C LEU A 324 0.91 -19.94 -7.14
N GLY A 325 0.65 -21.15 -6.65
CA GLY A 325 -0.40 -22.00 -7.19
C GLY A 325 -1.79 -21.55 -6.72
N ALA A 326 -2.82 -22.26 -7.16
CA ALA A 326 -4.20 -21.97 -6.79
C ALA A 326 -4.38 -21.90 -5.26
N GLY A 327 -5.04 -20.86 -4.78
CA GLY A 327 -5.29 -20.67 -3.34
C GLY A 327 -4.07 -20.25 -2.51
N GLY A 328 -2.99 -19.76 -3.16
CA GLY A 328 -1.80 -19.29 -2.45
C GLY A 328 -0.85 -20.40 -2.01
N VAL A 329 -1.03 -21.62 -2.51
CA VAL A 329 -0.21 -22.76 -2.08
C VAL A 329 1.06 -22.86 -2.92
N GLY A 330 2.19 -23.04 -2.24
CA GLY A 330 3.49 -23.27 -2.87
C GLY A 330 4.05 -21.98 -3.49
N GLY A 331 5.30 -22.01 -3.77
CA GLY A 331 6.03 -20.87 -4.37
C GLY A 331 7.27 -20.59 -3.53
N THR A 332 8.40 -20.57 -4.22
CA THR A 332 9.65 -20.08 -3.61
C THR A 332 10.02 -18.81 -4.33
N PRO A 333 10.24 -17.71 -3.61
CA PRO A 333 10.76 -16.50 -4.21
C PRO A 333 12.06 -16.77 -4.97
N VAL A 334 12.16 -16.21 -6.15
CA VAL A 334 13.38 -16.23 -6.97
C VAL A 334 13.99 -14.85 -6.92
N ASP A 335 15.24 -14.76 -6.50
CA ASP A 335 16.02 -13.53 -6.61
C ASP A 335 16.30 -13.25 -8.10
N ILE A 336 15.82 -12.11 -8.58
CA ILE A 336 15.98 -11.63 -9.95
C ILE A 336 16.79 -10.32 -10.01
N THR A 337 17.46 -9.95 -8.92
CA THR A 337 18.16 -8.67 -8.79
C THR A 337 19.14 -8.44 -9.92
N GLU A 338 20.05 -9.36 -10.18
CA GLU A 338 21.05 -9.21 -11.25
C GLU A 338 20.44 -9.21 -12.66
N ASN A 339 19.22 -9.73 -12.81
CA ASN A 339 18.51 -9.70 -14.09
C ASN A 339 17.85 -8.35 -14.37
N ILE A 340 17.36 -7.63 -13.36
CA ILE A 340 16.55 -6.42 -13.50
C ILE A 340 17.30 -5.15 -13.06
N ASN A 341 18.17 -5.27 -12.07
CA ASN A 341 18.92 -4.17 -11.45
C ASN A 341 20.39 -4.56 -11.23
N PRO A 342 21.14 -4.87 -12.31
CA PRO A 342 22.50 -5.36 -12.22
C PRO A 342 23.38 -4.37 -11.46
N GLY A 343 24.15 -4.89 -10.52
CA GLY A 343 25.00 -4.07 -9.64
C GLY A 343 24.22 -3.11 -8.73
N ARG A 344 22.91 -3.30 -8.59
CA ARG A 344 22.02 -2.47 -7.74
C ARG A 344 22.10 -0.98 -8.08
N ALA A 345 22.06 -0.67 -9.38
CA ALA A 345 22.19 0.70 -9.90
C ALA A 345 21.00 1.61 -9.48
N THR A 346 19.81 1.02 -9.30
CA THR A 346 18.66 1.68 -8.68
C THR A 346 18.62 1.30 -7.21
N SER A 347 18.65 2.29 -6.33
CA SER A 347 18.59 2.14 -4.86
C SER A 347 17.24 2.61 -4.33
N HIS A 348 17.00 2.37 -3.05
CA HIS A 348 15.84 2.84 -2.29
C HIS A 348 14.52 2.64 -3.06
N VAL A 349 14.25 1.37 -3.44
CA VAL A 349 13.03 1.02 -4.17
C VAL A 349 11.81 1.25 -3.27
N ALA A 350 11.23 2.44 -3.34
CA ALA A 350 10.14 2.87 -2.45
C ALA A 350 8.79 2.24 -2.82
N SER A 351 8.57 1.91 -4.09
CA SER A 351 7.28 1.40 -4.54
C SER A 351 7.35 0.75 -5.91
N PHE A 352 6.28 0.06 -6.22
CA PHE A 352 5.90 -0.34 -7.58
C PHE A 352 4.59 0.35 -7.96
N GLY A 353 4.29 0.34 -9.25
CA GLY A 353 3.01 0.70 -9.80
C GLY A 353 2.70 -0.10 -11.05
N GLN A 354 1.46 -0.02 -11.49
CA GLN A 354 1.00 -0.73 -12.68
C GLN A 354 0.13 0.17 -13.55
N ASP A 355 0.28 0.09 -14.87
CA ASP A 355 -0.62 0.74 -15.82
C ASP A 355 -1.81 -0.15 -16.20
N ASN A 356 -2.72 0.39 -17.03
CA ASN A 356 -3.90 -0.36 -17.47
C ASN A 356 -3.58 -1.53 -18.41
N ALA A 357 -2.38 -1.58 -18.98
CA ALA A 357 -1.89 -2.70 -19.78
C ALA A 357 -1.29 -3.83 -18.93
N GLY A 358 -1.09 -3.57 -17.63
CA GLY A 358 -0.48 -4.51 -16.70
C GLY A 358 1.05 -4.49 -16.72
N GLU A 359 1.66 -3.48 -17.37
CA GLU A 359 3.09 -3.24 -17.29
C GLU A 359 3.45 -2.67 -15.91
N VAL A 360 4.61 -3.04 -15.39
CA VAL A 360 5.02 -2.71 -14.02
C VAL A 360 6.13 -1.66 -14.03
N TYR A 361 5.97 -0.70 -13.13
CA TYR A 361 6.90 0.40 -12.90
C TYR A 361 7.54 0.26 -11.52
N VAL A 362 8.76 0.75 -11.41
CA VAL A 362 9.56 0.81 -10.17
C VAL A 362 9.79 2.27 -9.83
N VAL A 363 9.56 2.63 -8.58
CA VAL A 363 9.76 3.97 -8.04
C VAL A 363 10.96 3.94 -7.10
N SER A 364 12.01 4.66 -7.42
CA SER A 364 13.14 4.91 -6.51
C SER A 364 12.92 6.22 -5.76
N PHE A 365 13.06 6.18 -4.44
CA PHE A 365 12.98 7.36 -3.58
C PHE A 365 13.99 8.45 -3.96
N ASP A 366 15.06 8.06 -4.67
CA ASP A 366 16.11 8.95 -5.17
C ASP A 366 15.67 9.81 -6.37
N GLY A 367 14.38 9.77 -6.74
CA GLY A 367 13.80 10.69 -7.73
C GLY A 367 13.58 10.11 -9.12
N GLN A 368 13.50 8.79 -9.25
CA GLN A 368 13.33 8.11 -10.54
C GLN A 368 12.12 7.21 -10.59
N VAL A 369 11.45 7.18 -11.74
CA VAL A 369 10.46 6.15 -12.12
C VAL A 369 10.97 5.43 -13.35
N SER A 370 11.00 4.11 -13.30
CA SER A 370 11.44 3.24 -14.41
C SER A 370 10.39 2.18 -14.71
N ARG A 371 10.27 1.76 -15.97
CA ARG A 371 9.46 0.61 -16.36
C ARG A 371 10.34 -0.65 -16.44
N ILE A 372 9.77 -1.81 -16.13
CA ILE A 372 10.43 -3.10 -16.32
C ILE A 372 10.25 -3.52 -17.76
N ASP A 373 11.34 -3.54 -18.54
CA ASP A 373 11.34 -3.83 -19.98
C ASP A 373 12.22 -5.04 -20.34
N PRO A 374 12.03 -5.66 -21.52
CA PRO A 374 13.00 -6.60 -22.07
C PRO A 374 14.31 -5.89 -22.41
N GLU A 375 15.42 -6.66 -22.40
CA GLU A 375 16.72 -6.19 -22.92
C GLU A 375 16.67 -5.86 -24.40
#